data_6bff57e8ed01d233265ab44b2e847294
#
_entry.id   6bff57e8ed01d233265ab44b2e847294
#
_cell.length_a   1.000
_cell.length_b   1.000
_cell.length_c   1.000
_cell.angle_alpha   90.00
_cell.angle_beta   90.00
_cell.angle_gamma   90.00
#
_symmetry.space_group_name_H-M   'P 1'
#
loop_
_entity.id
_entity.type
_entity.pdbx_description
1 polymer ?
#
loop_
_entity_poly.entity_id
_entity_poly.type
_entity_poly.pdbx_seq_one_letter_code
_entity_poly.pdbx_strand_id
1 'polypeptide(L)'
;EMCIRDRGEMIALLGSNGAGKSTTLKAISGLLKAERGRVSRGEIKFEGTDITEMLAQKRVEMGICHVIEGRRVFEHLTPDENLTAAAPMGMSRSELDGEKEKIYNYFPRLAERSNSLSGYLSGGEQQMLAIGRALVTQPSLLMLDEPSLGLAPFLVAEIFGILQKINQEEGMSVLLVEQNALAALEIVSEGYLIENGRVVMNGTAAALKSNSDIQEFYLGGGEGTDFHNVKHYSRRKRWLS
;
A
#
# COMPACT_ATOMS: atom_id res chain seq x y z
N GLU A 1 1.80 -18.35 -3.86
CA GLU A 1 2.68 -17.78 -2.82
C GLU A 1 3.04 -16.37 -3.25
N MET A 2 2.85 -15.39 -2.39
CA MET A 2 3.29 -14.01 -2.57
C MET A 2 4.33 -13.73 -1.49
N CYS A 3 5.48 -13.22 -1.89
CA CYS A 3 6.62 -13.07 -1.00
C CYS A 3 7.28 -11.71 -1.20
N ILE A 4 7.48 -10.95 -0.14
CA ILE A 4 8.50 -9.91 -0.07
C ILE A 4 9.74 -10.61 0.45
N ARG A 5 10.73 -10.85 -0.42
CA ARG A 5 11.86 -11.73 -0.10
C ARG A 5 12.93 -11.03 0.71
N ASP A 6 13.20 -9.78 0.34
CA ASP A 6 14.27 -9.01 0.95
C ASP A 6 13.72 -7.76 1.65
N ARG A 7 14.39 -7.33 2.73
CA ARG A 7 14.08 -6.05 3.36
C ARG A 7 14.35 -4.90 2.37
N GLY A 8 13.49 -3.92 2.37
CA GLY A 8 13.59 -2.76 1.47
C GLY A 8 13.05 -2.99 0.07
N GLU A 9 12.43 -4.13 -0.22
CA GLU A 9 11.72 -4.30 -1.50
C GLU A 9 10.43 -3.50 -1.55
N MET A 10 10.16 -2.93 -2.72
CA MET A 10 8.87 -2.34 -3.05
C MET A 10 8.18 -3.20 -4.10
N ILE A 11 7.02 -3.76 -3.75
CA ILE A 11 6.24 -4.62 -4.64
C ILE A 11 4.82 -4.11 -4.80
N ALA A 12 4.19 -4.45 -5.93
CA ALA A 12 2.80 -4.11 -6.20
C ALA A 12 1.88 -5.34 -6.23
N LEU A 13 0.69 -5.21 -5.66
CA LEU A 13 -0.43 -6.11 -5.86
C LEU A 13 -1.47 -5.40 -6.73
N LEU A 14 -1.59 -5.84 -7.97
CA LEU A 14 -2.39 -5.22 -9.02
C LEU A 14 -3.67 -6.00 -9.26
N GLY A 15 -4.73 -5.33 -9.67
CA GLY A 15 -5.98 -6.00 -10.03
C GLY A 15 -7.15 -5.02 -10.09
N SER A 16 -8.23 -5.45 -10.72
CA SER A 16 -9.48 -4.70 -10.80
C SER A 16 -10.18 -4.58 -9.44
N ASN A 17 -11.21 -3.74 -9.36
CA ASN A 17 -12.05 -3.66 -8.17
C ASN A 17 -12.75 -5.02 -7.92
N GLY A 18 -12.77 -5.43 -6.65
CA GLY A 18 -13.32 -6.74 -6.26
C GLY A 18 -12.39 -7.94 -6.49
N ALA A 19 -11.18 -7.75 -7.03
CA ALA A 19 -10.22 -8.84 -7.24
C ALA A 19 -9.70 -9.51 -5.95
N GLY A 20 -9.87 -8.86 -4.78
CA GLY A 20 -9.43 -9.38 -3.48
C GLY A 20 -8.20 -8.69 -2.90
N LYS A 21 -7.76 -7.56 -3.49
CA LYS A 21 -6.59 -6.79 -3.07
C LYS A 21 -6.66 -6.34 -1.60
N SER A 22 -7.68 -5.55 -1.25
CA SER A 22 -7.88 -5.03 0.12
C SER A 22 -8.12 -6.15 1.12
N THR A 23 -8.78 -7.25 0.71
CA THR A 23 -8.94 -8.44 1.54
C THR A 23 -7.60 -9.07 1.88
N THR A 24 -6.66 -9.12 0.92
CA THR A 24 -5.30 -9.60 1.15
C THR A 24 -4.56 -8.71 2.14
N LEU A 25 -4.62 -7.38 1.99
CA LEU A 25 -4.01 -6.45 2.94
C LEU A 25 -4.61 -6.60 4.35
N LYS A 26 -5.94 -6.74 4.45
CA LYS A 26 -6.61 -6.97 5.74
C LYS A 26 -6.23 -8.31 6.36
N ALA A 27 -5.95 -9.33 5.56
CA ALA A 27 -5.42 -10.60 6.05
C ALA A 27 -4.03 -10.42 6.66
N ILE A 28 -3.14 -9.68 5.98
CA ILE A 28 -1.76 -9.41 6.44
C ILE A 28 -1.76 -8.48 7.65
N SER A 29 -2.61 -7.46 7.71
CA SER A 29 -2.69 -6.52 8.85
C SER A 29 -3.48 -7.05 10.05
N GLY A 30 -4.16 -8.20 9.90
CA GLY A 30 -4.99 -8.78 10.97
C GLY A 30 -6.38 -8.16 11.13
N LEU A 31 -6.76 -7.27 10.21
CA LEU A 31 -8.05 -6.56 10.26
C LEU A 31 -9.24 -7.40 9.79
N LEU A 32 -9.02 -8.55 9.13
CA LEU A 32 -10.12 -9.44 8.73
C LEU A 32 -11.01 -9.87 9.90
N LYS A 33 -10.44 -10.08 11.09
CA LYS A 33 -11.20 -10.48 12.28
C LYS A 33 -12.23 -9.44 12.71
N ALA A 34 -11.91 -8.15 12.54
CA ALA A 34 -12.84 -7.05 12.84
C ALA A 34 -14.06 -7.05 11.89
N GLU A 35 -13.89 -7.58 10.68
CA GLU A 35 -14.96 -7.75 9.68
C GLU A 35 -15.59 -9.15 9.69
N ARG A 36 -15.37 -9.93 10.76
CA ARG A 36 -15.83 -11.33 10.92
C ARG A 36 -15.26 -12.29 9.86
N GLY A 37 -14.17 -11.90 9.20
CA GLY A 37 -13.42 -12.73 8.27
C GLY A 37 -12.31 -13.53 8.96
N ARG A 38 -11.78 -14.53 8.26
CA ARG A 38 -10.63 -15.32 8.71
C ARG A 38 -9.84 -15.86 7.53
N VAL A 39 -8.57 -16.15 7.75
CA VAL A 39 -7.77 -16.96 6.84
C VAL A 39 -8.19 -18.42 7.01
N SER A 40 -8.83 -18.99 5.99
CA SER A 40 -9.38 -20.36 6.06
C SER A 40 -8.40 -21.43 5.62
N ARG A 41 -7.37 -21.06 4.85
CA ARG A 41 -6.30 -21.96 4.36
C ARG A 41 -5.03 -21.18 4.13
N GLY A 42 -3.88 -21.84 4.33
CA GLY A 42 -2.57 -21.24 4.17
C GLY A 42 -2.07 -20.56 5.45
N GLU A 43 -0.93 -19.96 5.33
CA GLU A 43 -0.24 -19.26 6.44
C GLU A 43 0.27 -17.90 5.95
N ILE A 44 0.39 -16.95 6.87
CA ILE A 44 1.01 -15.65 6.65
C ILE A 44 2.23 -15.58 7.56
N LYS A 45 3.41 -15.45 6.97
CA LYS A 45 4.66 -15.29 7.71
C LYS A 45 5.23 -13.89 7.50
N PHE A 46 5.73 -13.32 8.58
CA PHE A 46 6.47 -12.07 8.58
C PHE A 46 7.78 -12.28 9.35
N GLU A 47 8.90 -12.03 8.70
CA GLU A 47 10.25 -12.28 9.26
C GLU A 47 10.40 -13.68 9.89
N GLY A 48 9.87 -14.70 9.20
CA GLY A 48 9.90 -16.10 9.65
C GLY A 48 8.87 -16.47 10.72
N THR A 49 8.17 -15.50 11.29
CA THR A 49 7.13 -15.72 12.32
C THR A 49 5.77 -15.91 11.67
N ASP A 50 5.03 -16.96 12.03
CA ASP A 50 3.64 -17.13 11.63
C ASP A 50 2.75 -16.11 12.35
N ILE A 51 2.13 -15.22 11.57
CA ILE A 51 1.25 -14.16 12.06
C ILE A 51 -0.23 -14.43 11.73
N THR A 52 -0.56 -15.59 11.15
CA THR A 52 -1.90 -15.88 10.61
C THR A 52 -3.02 -15.61 11.62
N GLU A 53 -2.85 -16.06 12.89
CA GLU A 53 -3.83 -15.88 13.95
C GLU A 53 -3.51 -14.70 14.89
N MET A 54 -2.42 -13.97 14.65
CA MET A 54 -1.97 -12.86 15.48
C MET A 54 -2.94 -11.67 15.41
N LEU A 55 -3.17 -11.01 16.54
CA LEU A 55 -3.99 -9.79 16.59
C LEU A 55 -3.32 -8.63 15.84
N ALA A 56 -4.12 -7.74 15.24
CA ALA A 56 -3.64 -6.59 14.49
C ALA A 56 -2.66 -5.72 15.29
N GLN A 57 -2.97 -5.43 16.56
CA GLN A 57 -2.07 -4.66 17.43
C GLN A 57 -0.66 -5.26 17.51
N LYS A 58 -0.56 -6.59 17.71
CA LYS A 58 0.72 -7.28 17.77
C LYS A 58 1.51 -7.19 16.46
N ARG A 59 0.81 -7.21 15.32
CA ARG A 59 1.44 -7.04 14.01
C ARG A 59 1.99 -5.63 13.81
N VAL A 60 1.29 -4.60 14.33
CA VAL A 60 1.81 -3.22 14.35
C VAL A 60 3.07 -3.14 15.23
N GLU A 61 3.07 -3.77 16.42
CA GLU A 61 4.25 -3.85 17.29
C GLU A 61 5.45 -4.56 16.63
N MET A 62 5.19 -5.47 15.66
CA MET A 62 6.22 -6.11 14.82
C MET A 62 6.68 -5.25 13.65
N GLY A 63 6.10 -4.05 13.45
CA GLY A 63 6.46 -3.14 12.37
C GLY A 63 5.64 -3.28 11.09
N ILE A 64 4.46 -3.92 11.12
CA ILE A 64 3.55 -3.97 9.97
C ILE A 64 2.54 -2.82 10.09
N CYS A 65 2.57 -1.86 9.18
CA CYS A 65 1.62 -0.76 9.15
C CYS A 65 0.78 -0.77 7.88
N HIS A 66 -0.52 -0.46 8.01
CA HIS A 66 -1.48 -0.48 6.91
C HIS A 66 -2.18 0.87 6.77
N VAL A 67 -1.93 1.56 5.67
CA VAL A 67 -2.68 2.74 5.23
C VAL A 67 -3.90 2.26 4.46
N ILE A 68 -5.05 2.31 5.11
CA ILE A 68 -6.32 1.82 4.58
C ILE A 68 -6.87 2.84 3.57
N GLU A 69 -7.55 2.35 2.54
CA GLU A 69 -8.27 3.15 1.55
C GLU A 69 -9.19 4.21 2.22
N GLY A 70 -9.34 5.38 1.59
CA GLY A 70 -10.27 6.43 1.99
C GLY A 70 -9.67 7.50 2.91
N ARG A 71 -8.34 7.67 2.92
CA ARG A 71 -7.66 8.83 3.56
C ARG A 71 -8.11 9.04 5.01
N ARG A 72 -8.06 7.99 5.84
CA ARG A 72 -8.60 7.99 7.20
C ARG A 72 -7.75 8.80 8.15
N VAL A 73 -7.98 10.11 8.18
CA VAL A 73 -7.38 11.05 9.12
C VAL A 73 -8.39 11.48 10.19
N PHE A 74 -7.90 11.99 11.31
CA PHE A 74 -8.76 12.63 12.31
C PHE A 74 -9.03 14.08 11.88
N GLU A 75 -10.19 14.30 11.26
CA GLU A 75 -10.54 15.57 10.61
C GLU A 75 -10.57 16.77 11.57
N HIS A 76 -10.89 16.53 12.84
CA HIS A 76 -10.96 17.55 13.91
C HIS A 76 -9.60 17.86 14.56
N LEU A 77 -8.56 17.11 14.19
CA LEU A 77 -7.20 17.34 14.65
C LEU A 77 -6.39 18.01 13.54
N THR A 78 -5.38 18.76 13.93
CA THR A 78 -4.36 19.28 13.02
C THR A 78 -3.46 18.15 12.51
N PRO A 79 -2.67 18.33 11.43
CA PRO A 79 -1.64 17.36 11.02
C PRO A 79 -0.69 16.99 12.15
N ASP A 80 -0.23 17.98 12.93
CA ASP A 80 0.67 17.76 14.05
C ASP A 80 0.04 16.86 15.14
N GLU A 81 -1.22 17.10 15.47
CA GLU A 81 -1.97 16.29 16.43
C GLU A 81 -2.29 14.89 15.87
N ASN A 82 -2.57 14.77 14.56
CA ASN A 82 -2.75 13.49 13.88
C ASN A 82 -1.49 12.62 13.96
N LEU A 83 -0.31 13.21 13.72
CA LEU A 83 0.97 12.52 13.86
C LEU A 83 1.23 12.13 15.32
N THR A 84 0.94 13.04 16.26
CA THR A 84 1.06 12.75 17.70
C THR A 84 0.17 11.58 18.13
N ALA A 85 -1.08 11.55 17.66
CA ALA A 85 -2.03 10.49 17.99
C ALA A 85 -1.67 9.11 17.41
N ALA A 86 -0.79 9.09 16.40
CA ALA A 86 -0.31 7.86 15.78
C ALA A 86 0.96 7.29 16.42
N ALA A 87 1.60 8.06 17.32
CA ALA A 87 2.84 7.65 17.95
C ALA A 87 2.68 6.36 18.78
N PRO A 88 3.62 5.42 18.70
CA PRO A 88 3.63 4.23 19.53
C PRO A 88 3.68 4.55 21.01
N MET A 89 3.03 3.72 21.83
CA MET A 89 3.12 3.84 23.29
C MET A 89 4.58 3.68 23.74
N GLY A 90 5.05 4.65 24.54
CA GLY A 90 6.42 4.65 25.07
C GLY A 90 7.43 5.44 24.22
N MET A 91 7.05 5.92 23.04
CA MET A 91 7.89 6.87 22.29
C MET A 91 8.07 8.16 23.08
N SER A 92 9.30 8.60 23.27
CA SER A 92 9.60 9.87 23.96
C SER A 92 9.19 11.06 23.09
N ARG A 93 8.98 12.21 23.73
CA ARG A 93 8.65 13.45 23.01
C ARG A 93 9.73 13.84 22.00
N SER A 94 10.98 13.70 22.36
CA SER A 94 12.11 14.02 21.48
C SER A 94 12.16 13.12 20.24
N GLU A 95 11.89 11.81 20.41
CA GLU A 95 11.80 10.87 19.29
C GLU A 95 10.62 11.23 18.37
N LEU A 96 9.45 11.52 18.96
CA LEU A 96 8.28 11.93 18.20
C LEU A 96 8.52 13.21 17.41
N ASP A 97 9.14 14.22 18.03
CA ASP A 97 9.46 15.49 17.37
C ASP A 97 10.43 15.25 16.20
N GLY A 98 11.42 14.36 16.35
CA GLY A 98 12.32 13.95 15.27
C GLY A 98 11.62 13.23 14.13
N GLU A 99 10.68 12.30 14.43
CA GLU A 99 9.90 11.63 13.39
C GLU A 99 8.95 12.59 12.64
N LYS A 100 8.32 13.55 13.35
CA LYS A 100 7.52 14.57 12.71
C LYS A 100 8.36 15.45 11.78
N GLU A 101 9.56 15.84 12.18
CA GLU A 101 10.46 16.61 11.33
C GLU A 101 10.81 15.86 10.05
N LYS A 102 11.13 14.56 10.14
CA LYS A 102 11.34 13.71 8.95
C LYS A 102 10.10 13.69 8.04
N ILE A 103 8.91 13.49 8.62
CA ILE A 103 7.67 13.43 7.86
C ILE A 103 7.40 14.77 7.16
N TYR A 104 7.62 15.89 7.82
CA TYR A 104 7.47 17.21 7.22
C TYR A 104 8.53 17.49 6.14
N ASN A 105 9.72 16.90 6.24
CA ASN A 105 10.73 16.96 5.19
C ASN A 105 10.33 16.12 3.95
N TYR A 106 9.64 14.99 4.14
CA TYR A 106 9.06 14.21 3.03
C TYR A 106 7.82 14.89 2.43
N PHE A 107 7.00 15.54 3.26
CA PHE A 107 5.75 16.17 2.88
C PHE A 107 5.71 17.65 3.27
N PRO A 108 6.45 18.56 2.57
CA PRO A 108 6.53 19.97 2.93
C PRO A 108 5.16 20.67 2.99
N ARG A 109 4.20 20.23 2.14
CA ARG A 109 2.83 20.77 2.17
C ARG A 109 2.12 20.51 3.49
N LEU A 110 2.41 19.41 4.18
CA LEU A 110 1.86 19.15 5.51
C LEU A 110 2.48 20.10 6.56
N ALA A 111 3.77 20.43 6.42
CA ALA A 111 4.43 21.40 7.30
C ALA A 111 3.78 22.79 7.22
N GLU A 112 3.47 23.24 5.98
CA GLU A 112 2.78 24.52 5.74
C GLU A 112 1.37 24.56 6.36
N ARG A 113 0.73 23.39 6.50
CA ARG A 113 -0.63 23.21 7.02
C ARG A 113 -0.68 22.60 8.42
N SER A 114 0.46 22.51 9.11
CA SER A 114 0.61 21.80 10.40
C SER A 114 -0.38 22.27 11.49
N ASN A 115 -0.83 23.52 11.43
CA ASN A 115 -1.78 24.12 12.35
C ASN A 115 -3.22 24.22 11.82
N SER A 116 -3.50 23.75 10.59
CA SER A 116 -4.85 23.74 10.01
C SER A 116 -5.59 22.48 10.44
N LEU A 117 -6.92 22.51 10.60
CA LEU A 117 -7.68 21.28 10.82
C LEU A 117 -7.59 20.36 9.59
N SER A 118 -7.36 19.08 9.84
CA SER A 118 -7.12 18.10 8.76
C SER A 118 -8.33 17.87 7.86
N GLY A 119 -9.53 18.20 8.32
CA GLY A 119 -10.75 18.19 7.50
C GLY A 119 -10.75 19.24 6.38
N TYR A 120 -9.93 20.30 6.49
CA TYR A 120 -9.80 21.33 5.46
C TYR A 120 -8.61 21.09 4.50
N LEU A 121 -7.87 20.01 4.68
CA LEU A 121 -6.83 19.61 3.75
C LEU A 121 -7.40 19.12 2.43
N SER A 122 -6.70 19.37 1.33
CA SER A 122 -7.01 18.74 0.06
C SER A 122 -6.89 17.22 0.15
N GLY A 123 -7.53 16.49 -0.78
CA GLY A 123 -7.44 15.03 -0.79
C GLY A 123 -6.01 14.48 -0.89
N GLY A 124 -5.10 15.18 -1.59
CA GLY A 124 -3.69 14.81 -1.65
C GLY A 124 -2.97 15.04 -0.32
N GLU A 125 -3.21 16.16 0.36
CA GLU A 125 -2.66 16.44 1.68
C GLU A 125 -3.18 15.48 2.74
N GLN A 126 -4.47 15.09 2.68
CA GLN A 126 -5.03 14.06 3.55
C GLN A 126 -4.37 12.70 3.32
N GLN A 127 -4.08 12.35 2.05
CA GLN A 127 -3.35 11.12 1.73
C GLN A 127 -1.91 11.15 2.24
N MET A 128 -1.20 12.27 2.07
CA MET A 128 0.14 12.48 2.64
C MET A 128 0.11 12.35 4.16
N LEU A 129 -0.90 12.92 4.83
CA LEU A 129 -1.08 12.81 6.27
C LEU A 129 -1.36 11.37 6.72
N ALA A 130 -2.20 10.63 5.99
CA ALA A 130 -2.48 9.22 6.29
C ALA A 130 -1.19 8.36 6.18
N ILE A 131 -0.35 8.62 5.18
CA ILE A 131 0.97 7.99 5.03
C ILE A 131 1.90 8.43 6.18
N GLY A 132 1.97 9.73 6.47
CA GLY A 132 2.78 10.26 7.57
C GLY A 132 2.44 9.64 8.92
N ARG A 133 1.16 9.43 9.22
CA ARG A 133 0.71 8.73 10.44
C ARG A 133 1.22 7.29 10.52
N ALA A 134 1.30 6.60 9.39
CA ALA A 134 1.89 5.27 9.34
C ALA A 134 3.41 5.33 9.58
N LEU A 135 4.10 6.31 9.02
CA LEU A 135 5.56 6.46 9.13
C LEU A 135 6.03 6.79 10.56
N VAL A 136 5.23 7.53 11.35
CA VAL A 136 5.55 7.78 12.78
C VAL A 136 5.77 6.48 13.55
N THR A 137 5.14 5.38 13.15
CA THR A 137 5.32 4.07 13.80
C THR A 137 6.63 3.38 13.43
N GLN A 138 7.45 3.97 12.56
CA GLN A 138 8.72 3.42 12.05
C GLN A 138 8.55 1.97 11.53
N PRO A 139 7.64 1.73 10.57
CA PRO A 139 7.33 0.37 10.16
C PRO A 139 8.48 -0.24 9.36
N SER A 140 8.67 -1.56 9.48
CA SER A 140 9.52 -2.33 8.57
C SER A 140 8.79 -2.75 7.30
N LEU A 141 7.44 -2.83 7.35
CA LEU A 141 6.56 -3.06 6.22
C LEU A 141 5.42 -2.04 6.21
N LEU A 142 5.40 -1.18 5.19
CA LEU A 142 4.30 -0.26 4.90
C LEU A 142 3.40 -0.85 3.82
N MET A 143 2.12 -1.04 4.13
CA MET A 143 1.11 -1.47 3.18
C MET A 143 0.18 -0.32 2.85
N LEU A 144 -0.06 -0.08 1.55
CA LEU A 144 -0.88 1.03 1.05
C LEU A 144 -2.01 0.48 0.19
N ASP A 145 -3.25 0.77 0.57
CA ASP A 145 -4.45 0.34 -0.16
C ASP A 145 -4.97 1.48 -1.04
N GLU A 146 -4.72 1.38 -2.34
CA GLU A 146 -5.12 2.32 -3.41
C GLU A 146 -4.80 3.80 -3.07
N PRO A 147 -3.53 4.13 -2.74
CA PRO A 147 -3.17 5.48 -2.33
C PRO A 147 -3.35 6.54 -3.43
N SER A 148 -3.45 6.13 -4.70
CA SER A 148 -3.68 7.03 -5.84
C SER A 148 -5.15 7.37 -6.09
N LEU A 149 -6.09 6.65 -5.46
CA LEU A 149 -7.51 6.75 -5.76
C LEU A 149 -8.08 8.17 -5.56
N GLY A 150 -8.67 8.71 -6.64
CA GLY A 150 -9.30 10.04 -6.62
C GLY A 150 -8.31 11.19 -6.46
N LEU A 151 -7.04 10.99 -6.82
CA LEU A 151 -6.03 12.04 -6.87
C LEU A 151 -5.74 12.47 -8.31
N ALA A 152 -5.35 13.73 -8.48
CA ALA A 152 -4.85 14.22 -9.75
C ALA A 152 -3.52 13.53 -10.12
N PRO A 153 -3.23 13.26 -11.41
CA PRO A 153 -2.05 12.50 -11.83
C PRO A 153 -0.71 13.05 -11.30
N PHE A 154 -0.57 14.36 -11.21
CA PHE A 154 0.64 14.98 -10.68
C PHE A 154 0.86 14.70 -9.18
N LEU A 155 -0.23 14.62 -8.38
CA LEU A 155 -0.17 14.25 -6.96
C LEU A 155 0.18 12.78 -6.77
N VAL A 156 -0.32 11.91 -7.66
CA VAL A 156 0.04 10.49 -7.66
C VAL A 156 1.55 10.34 -7.89
N ALA A 157 2.09 11.03 -8.91
CA ALA A 157 3.52 11.00 -9.20
C ALA A 157 4.35 11.55 -8.02
N GLU A 158 3.90 12.63 -7.39
CA GLU A 158 4.55 13.23 -6.22
C GLU A 158 4.59 12.24 -5.04
N ILE A 159 3.43 11.66 -4.66
CA ILE A 159 3.34 10.69 -3.55
C ILE A 159 4.18 9.44 -3.84
N PHE A 160 4.12 8.93 -5.06
CA PHE A 160 4.88 7.74 -5.46
C PHE A 160 6.39 7.99 -5.45
N GLY A 161 6.83 9.17 -5.91
CA GLY A 161 8.23 9.58 -5.81
C GLY A 161 8.71 9.69 -4.35
N ILE A 162 7.86 10.20 -3.46
CA ILE A 162 8.15 10.26 -2.02
C ILE A 162 8.24 8.85 -1.43
N LEU A 163 7.32 7.94 -1.78
CA LEU A 163 7.37 6.55 -1.31
C LEU A 163 8.65 5.83 -1.76
N GLN A 164 9.11 6.05 -3.00
CA GLN A 164 10.40 5.52 -3.46
C GLN A 164 11.57 6.08 -2.66
N LYS A 165 11.57 7.40 -2.42
CA LYS A 165 12.59 8.05 -1.62
C LYS A 165 12.66 7.47 -0.21
N ILE A 166 11.52 7.34 0.47
CA ILE A 166 11.43 6.76 1.82
C ILE A 166 11.91 5.30 1.82
N ASN A 167 11.48 4.50 0.84
CA ASN A 167 11.93 3.11 0.70
C ASN A 167 13.47 3.01 0.58
N GLN A 168 14.09 3.89 -0.22
CA GLN A 168 15.54 3.91 -0.44
C GLN A 168 16.32 4.42 0.79
N GLU A 169 15.83 5.46 1.45
CA GLU A 169 16.51 6.10 2.58
C GLU A 169 16.35 5.33 3.89
N GLU A 170 15.17 4.78 4.14
CA GLU A 170 14.84 4.09 5.41
C GLU A 170 14.99 2.55 5.31
N GLY A 171 15.17 1.99 4.11
CA GLY A 171 15.24 0.53 3.90
C GLY A 171 13.93 -0.20 4.26
N MET A 172 12.81 0.52 4.28
CA MET A 172 11.49 0.00 4.61
C MET A 172 10.88 -0.73 3.42
N SER A 173 10.34 -1.93 3.65
CA SER A 173 9.60 -2.65 2.60
C SER A 173 8.23 -2.02 2.36
N VAL A 174 7.78 -2.01 1.09
CA VAL A 174 6.49 -1.44 0.71
C VAL A 174 5.67 -2.46 -0.09
N LEU A 175 4.43 -2.71 0.35
CA LEU A 175 3.41 -3.41 -0.42
C LEU A 175 2.36 -2.41 -0.90
N LEU A 176 2.45 -2.06 -2.18
CA LEU A 176 1.55 -1.13 -2.84
C LEU A 176 0.41 -1.89 -3.50
N VAL A 177 -0.82 -1.61 -3.12
CA VAL A 177 -2.02 -2.15 -3.76
C VAL A 177 -2.63 -1.08 -4.63
N GLU A 178 -2.80 -1.38 -5.92
CA GLU A 178 -3.27 -0.39 -6.89
C GLU A 178 -4.15 -1.02 -7.99
N GLN A 179 -5.08 -0.22 -8.48
CA GLN A 179 -5.80 -0.47 -9.71
C GLN A 179 -5.04 0.11 -10.91
N ASN A 180 -4.39 1.27 -10.73
CA ASN A 180 -3.57 1.91 -11.75
C ASN A 180 -2.21 1.18 -11.88
N ALA A 181 -2.21 0.09 -12.65
CA ALA A 181 -1.04 -0.75 -12.82
C ALA A 181 0.17 0.00 -13.41
N LEU A 182 -0.07 0.93 -14.36
CA LEU A 182 1.00 1.72 -14.96
C LEU A 182 1.77 2.51 -13.91
N ALA A 183 1.05 3.33 -13.14
CA ALA A 183 1.66 4.18 -12.14
C ALA A 183 2.39 3.34 -11.07
N ALA A 184 1.79 2.23 -10.63
CA ALA A 184 2.41 1.34 -9.66
C ALA A 184 3.69 0.68 -10.19
N LEU A 185 3.66 0.15 -11.42
CA LEU A 185 4.81 -0.52 -12.03
C LEU A 185 5.99 0.43 -12.32
N GLU A 186 5.79 1.77 -12.33
CA GLU A 186 6.89 2.72 -12.45
C GLU A 186 7.80 2.75 -11.22
N ILE A 187 7.27 2.42 -10.05
CA ILE A 187 7.97 2.63 -8.78
C ILE A 187 8.36 1.34 -8.05
N VAL A 188 7.87 0.18 -8.50
CA VAL A 188 8.13 -1.11 -7.83
C VAL A 188 9.13 -1.96 -8.60
N SER A 189 9.77 -2.90 -7.90
CA SER A 189 10.67 -3.89 -8.50
C SER A 189 9.92 -5.08 -9.10
N GLU A 190 8.89 -5.56 -8.40
CA GLU A 190 8.08 -6.71 -8.78
C GLU A 190 6.58 -6.41 -8.61
N GLY A 191 5.76 -7.17 -9.32
CA GLY A 191 4.30 -7.10 -9.20
C GLY A 191 3.63 -8.45 -9.20
N TYR A 192 2.46 -8.49 -8.58
CA TYR A 192 1.54 -9.62 -8.57
C TYR A 192 0.19 -9.15 -9.09
N LEU A 193 -0.33 -9.84 -10.09
CA LEU A 193 -1.67 -9.58 -10.62
C LEU A 193 -2.66 -10.54 -9.96
N ILE A 194 -3.68 -9.97 -9.32
CA ILE A 194 -4.73 -10.75 -8.67
C ILE A 194 -6.06 -10.59 -9.42
N GLU A 195 -6.73 -11.71 -9.67
CA GLU A 195 -8.07 -11.77 -10.23
C GLU A 195 -8.90 -12.83 -9.48
N ASN A 196 -10.12 -12.44 -9.10
CA ASN A 196 -11.04 -13.34 -8.38
C ASN A 196 -10.39 -14.06 -7.17
N GLY A 197 -9.57 -13.32 -6.40
CA GLY A 197 -8.88 -13.84 -5.21
C GLY A 197 -7.69 -14.77 -5.50
N ARG A 198 -7.18 -14.79 -6.74
CA ARG A 198 -6.04 -15.63 -7.12
C ARG A 198 -4.97 -14.82 -7.82
N VAL A 199 -3.72 -15.06 -7.49
CA VAL A 199 -2.59 -14.54 -8.26
C VAL A 199 -2.57 -15.27 -9.60
N VAL A 200 -2.79 -14.54 -10.69
CA VAL A 200 -2.83 -15.05 -12.07
C VAL A 200 -1.50 -14.84 -12.80
N MET A 201 -0.75 -13.81 -12.40
CA MET A 201 0.55 -13.47 -12.98
C MET A 201 1.44 -12.81 -11.94
N ASN A 202 2.74 -13.01 -12.05
CA ASN A 202 3.74 -12.28 -11.27
C ASN A 202 5.06 -12.19 -12.02
N GLY A 203 5.86 -11.19 -11.69
CA GLY A 203 7.18 -10.99 -12.30
C GLY A 203 7.74 -9.61 -12.00
N THR A 204 8.89 -9.33 -12.60
CA THR A 204 9.51 -7.99 -12.51
C THR A 204 8.62 -6.93 -13.15
N ALA A 205 8.69 -5.70 -12.66
CA ALA A 205 7.92 -4.58 -13.22
C ALA A 205 8.16 -4.42 -14.73
N ALA A 206 9.41 -4.62 -15.19
CA ALA A 206 9.74 -4.55 -16.62
C ALA A 206 9.05 -5.64 -17.43
N ALA A 207 9.02 -6.89 -16.93
CA ALA A 207 8.35 -8.00 -17.59
C ALA A 207 6.82 -7.81 -17.65
N LEU A 208 6.24 -7.30 -16.56
CA LEU A 208 4.80 -7.02 -16.48
C LEU A 208 4.41 -5.87 -17.42
N LYS A 209 5.20 -4.79 -17.50
CA LYS A 209 4.97 -3.68 -18.44
C LYS A 209 5.00 -4.10 -19.91
N SER A 210 5.84 -5.07 -20.26
CA SER A 210 5.97 -5.56 -21.63
C SER A 210 4.93 -6.63 -22.00
N ASN A 211 4.14 -7.11 -21.05
CA ASN A 211 3.12 -8.14 -21.28
C ASN A 211 1.90 -7.55 -21.99
N SER A 212 1.51 -8.15 -23.12
CA SER A 212 0.38 -7.70 -23.94
C SER A 212 -0.94 -7.72 -23.19
N ASP A 213 -1.17 -8.73 -22.35
CA ASP A 213 -2.43 -8.88 -21.62
C ASP A 213 -2.57 -7.77 -20.56
N ILE A 214 -1.46 -7.40 -19.89
CA ILE A 214 -1.44 -6.26 -18.97
C ILE A 214 -1.64 -4.96 -19.72
N GLN A 215 -0.99 -4.80 -20.88
CA GLN A 215 -1.17 -3.61 -21.72
C GLN A 215 -2.61 -3.45 -22.17
N GLU A 216 -3.25 -4.50 -22.61
CA GLU A 216 -4.65 -4.45 -23.06
C GLU A 216 -5.63 -4.17 -21.92
N PHE A 217 -5.49 -4.87 -20.76
CA PHE A 217 -6.43 -4.79 -19.65
C PHE A 217 -6.23 -3.61 -18.70
N TYR A 218 -4.98 -3.21 -18.45
CA TYR A 218 -4.64 -2.25 -17.39
C TYR A 218 -3.97 -0.98 -17.89
N LEU A 219 -3.49 -0.97 -19.15
CA LEU A 219 -2.78 0.16 -19.71
C LEU A 219 -3.60 0.97 -20.72
N GLY A 220 -4.90 0.62 -20.90
CA GLY A 220 -5.83 1.49 -21.62
C GLY A 220 -5.64 1.51 -23.13
N GLY A 221 -5.47 0.35 -23.75
CA GLY A 221 -5.65 0.18 -25.18
C GLY A 221 -7.12 0.07 -25.53
N GLY A 222 -7.90 1.16 -25.46
CA GLY A 222 -9.23 1.17 -26.07
C GLY A 222 -10.35 1.72 -25.19
N GLU A 223 -10.84 2.88 -25.55
CA GLU A 223 -12.21 3.29 -25.23
C GLU A 223 -13.18 2.21 -25.74
N GLY A 224 -13.96 1.60 -24.83
CA GLY A 224 -15.20 0.90 -25.17
C GLY A 224 -15.12 -0.59 -25.47
N THR A 225 -14.43 -1.40 -24.70
CA THR A 225 -14.64 -2.86 -24.74
C THR A 225 -15.62 -3.30 -23.66
N ASP A 226 -16.80 -3.71 -24.15
CA ASP A 226 -17.87 -4.35 -23.39
C ASP A 226 -17.37 -5.63 -22.72
N PHE A 227 -17.37 -5.65 -21.39
CA PHE A 227 -16.81 -6.73 -20.55
C PHE A 227 -17.49 -8.10 -20.70
N HIS A 228 -18.48 -8.23 -21.58
CA HIS A 228 -19.24 -9.47 -21.79
C HIS A 228 -18.59 -10.49 -22.75
N ASN A 229 -17.47 -10.18 -23.40
CA ASN A 229 -16.87 -11.06 -24.42
C ASN A 229 -15.42 -11.49 -24.17
N VAL A 230 -14.91 -11.34 -22.96
CA VAL A 230 -13.55 -11.80 -22.65
C VAL A 230 -13.56 -13.31 -22.41
N LYS A 231 -12.91 -14.05 -23.29
CA LYS A 231 -12.68 -15.48 -23.15
C LYS A 231 -12.02 -15.80 -21.83
N HIS A 232 -12.68 -16.58 -20.98
CA HIS A 232 -12.09 -17.13 -19.76
C HIS A 232 -10.76 -17.81 -20.09
N TYR A 233 -9.68 -17.24 -19.65
CA TYR A 233 -8.35 -17.83 -19.74
C TYR A 233 -8.24 -18.98 -18.75
N SER A 234 -8.63 -20.18 -19.20
CA SER A 234 -8.23 -21.41 -18.55
C SER A 234 -7.13 -22.03 -19.38
N ARG A 235 -5.85 -21.79 -19.04
CA ARG A 235 -4.80 -22.79 -19.24
C ARG A 235 -3.50 -22.39 -18.56
N ARG A 236 -3.20 -23.14 -17.48
CA ARG A 236 -1.86 -23.29 -16.93
C ARG A 236 -0.91 -23.77 -18.03
N LYS A 237 0.14 -23.00 -18.35
CA LYS A 237 1.39 -23.61 -18.82
C LYS A 237 2.25 -23.86 -17.57
N ARG A 238 2.37 -25.15 -17.20
CA ARG A 238 3.39 -25.62 -16.29
C ARG A 238 4.75 -25.37 -16.93
N TRP A 239 5.57 -24.58 -16.33
CA TRP A 239 7.01 -24.62 -16.53
C TRP A 239 7.59 -25.49 -15.42
N LEU A 240 7.75 -26.79 -15.73
CA LEU A 240 8.61 -27.73 -15.04
C LEU A 240 9.64 -28.18 -16.06
N SER A 241 10.85 -27.73 -15.91
CA SER A 241 12.08 -28.50 -16.16
C SER A 241 13.27 -27.69 -15.62
#